data_0900492fb2fa949608ea7420281e9ac6
#
_entry.id   0900492fb2fa949608ea7420281e9ac6
#
_cell.length_a   1.000
_cell.length_b   1.000
_cell.length_c   1.000
_cell.angle_alpha   90.00
_cell.angle_beta   90.00
_cell.angle_gamma   90.00
#
_symmetry.space_group_name_H-M   'P 1'
#
loop_
_entity.id
_entity.type
_entity.pdbx_description
1 polymer ?
#
loop_
_entity_poly.entity_id
_entity_poly.type
_entity_poly.pdbx_seq_one_letter_code
_entity_poly.pdbx_strand_id
1 'polypeptide(L)'
;VGGLTVNFVGFVPVLPAEFNLQHQLALIPTIGRAFDKTTVYAGVGPALFGIKSRFNNGVGFAVMGSNVVDVTGAPVTVSNENWVWGGAAQIGATYAIAPRWFLDFSYTYARSSSFYISDVVSFSNQNGPLTSGGIAYLNAREQVTNQSVAVTLNRQF
;
A
#
# COMPACT_ATOMS: atom_id res chain seq x y z
N VAL A 1 -20.23 13.29 42.85
CA VAL A 1 -20.36 11.93 42.34
C VAL A 1 -18.97 11.52 41.88
N GLY A 2 -18.28 10.65 42.65
CA GLY A 2 -16.94 10.19 42.30
C GLY A 2 -16.99 9.23 41.10
N GLY A 3 -16.34 9.59 40.01
CA GLY A 3 -16.18 8.70 38.87
C GLY A 3 -15.15 7.60 39.16
N LEU A 4 -15.48 6.35 38.88
CA LEU A 4 -14.55 5.24 38.92
C LEU A 4 -13.75 5.20 37.62
N THR A 5 -12.43 5.33 37.69
CA THR A 5 -11.55 5.16 36.54
C THR A 5 -11.03 3.73 36.52
N VAL A 6 -11.34 2.98 35.49
CA VAL A 6 -10.83 1.62 35.25
C VAL A 6 -9.96 1.62 34.00
N ASN A 7 -8.72 1.14 34.15
CA ASN A 7 -7.82 0.93 33.03
C ASN A 7 -8.03 -0.48 32.47
N PHE A 8 -8.18 -0.60 31.15
CA PHE A 8 -8.32 -1.87 30.47
C PHE A 8 -7.51 -1.90 29.17
N VAL A 9 -7.19 -3.09 28.72
CA VAL A 9 -6.55 -3.32 27.42
C VAL A 9 -7.64 -3.81 26.47
N GLY A 10 -7.80 -3.09 25.39
CA GLY A 10 -8.73 -3.44 24.33
C GLY A 10 -8.00 -3.97 23.08
N PHE A 11 -8.75 -4.55 22.19
CA PHE A 11 -8.27 -4.98 20.87
C PHE A 11 -9.22 -4.50 19.78
N VAL A 12 -8.67 -4.30 18.59
CA VAL A 12 -9.42 -3.98 17.38
C VAL A 12 -9.37 -5.21 16.49
N PRO A 13 -10.49 -5.84 16.16
CA PRO A 13 -10.49 -6.92 15.19
C PRO A 13 -10.05 -6.40 13.82
N VAL A 14 -9.56 -7.30 12.97
CA VAL A 14 -9.02 -6.97 11.65
C VAL A 14 -9.99 -6.07 10.88
N LEU A 15 -9.52 -4.87 10.56
CA LEU A 15 -10.26 -3.88 9.81
C LEU A 15 -10.16 -4.13 8.32
N PRO A 16 -11.19 -3.79 7.54
CA PRO A 16 -11.03 -3.67 6.10
C PRO A 16 -9.97 -2.61 5.79
N ALA A 17 -8.84 -3.05 5.29
CA ALA A 17 -7.76 -2.18 4.87
C ALA A 17 -7.77 -2.09 3.34
N GLU A 18 -7.79 -0.87 2.82
CA GLU A 18 -7.66 -0.59 1.40
C GLU A 18 -6.28 0.01 1.15
N PHE A 19 -5.53 -0.62 0.24
CA PHE A 19 -4.23 -0.13 -0.21
C PHE A 19 -4.32 0.21 -1.69
N ASN A 20 -4.16 1.48 -2.01
CA ASN A 20 -4.20 1.97 -3.38
C ASN A 20 -2.81 2.49 -3.78
N LEU A 21 -2.19 1.85 -4.77
CA LEU A 21 -1.03 2.39 -5.44
C LEU A 21 -1.51 3.51 -6.38
N GLN A 22 -1.26 4.77 -5.99
CA GLN A 22 -1.68 5.94 -6.77
C GLN A 22 -0.66 6.29 -7.85
N HIS A 23 0.62 6.26 -7.50
CA HIS A 23 1.71 6.66 -8.37
C HIS A 23 2.87 5.68 -8.25
N GLN A 24 3.49 5.39 -9.39
CA GLN A 24 4.74 4.65 -9.45
C GLN A 24 5.68 5.35 -10.42
N LEU A 25 6.86 5.67 -9.95
CA LEU A 25 7.96 6.18 -10.76
C LEU A 25 9.10 5.17 -10.72
N ALA A 26 9.67 4.83 -11.87
CA ALA A 26 10.83 3.94 -11.92
C ALA A 26 11.83 4.45 -12.94
N LEU A 27 13.11 4.43 -12.58
CA LEU A 27 14.22 4.70 -13.48
C LEU A 27 14.94 3.38 -13.75
N ILE A 28 14.73 2.80 -14.93
CA ILE A 28 15.23 1.47 -15.27
C ILE A 28 16.20 1.59 -16.46
N PRO A 29 17.51 1.79 -16.23
CA PRO A 29 18.49 1.65 -17.27
C PRO A 29 18.46 0.22 -17.82
N THR A 30 18.44 0.08 -19.16
CA THR A 30 18.35 -1.19 -19.83
C THR A 30 19.59 -1.46 -20.65
N ILE A 31 19.99 -2.73 -20.71
CA ILE A 31 21.00 -3.24 -21.63
C ILE A 31 20.38 -4.30 -22.52
N GLY A 32 20.70 -4.27 -23.80
CA GLY A 32 20.11 -5.19 -24.77
C GLY A 32 21.08 -5.68 -25.81
N ARG A 33 20.66 -6.74 -26.51
CA ARG A 33 21.39 -7.30 -27.67
C ARG A 33 20.44 -7.47 -28.85
N ALA A 34 20.90 -7.00 -29.99
CA ALA A 34 20.18 -7.14 -31.25
C ALA A 34 20.50 -8.48 -31.94
N PHE A 35 19.47 -9.11 -32.46
CA PHE A 35 19.51 -10.33 -33.27
C PHE A 35 18.64 -10.12 -34.49
N ASP A 36 19.24 -9.84 -35.64
CA ASP A 36 18.54 -9.52 -36.89
C ASP A 36 17.43 -8.45 -36.68
N LYS A 37 16.17 -8.86 -36.70
CA LYS A 37 15.02 -7.96 -36.53
C LYS A 37 14.54 -7.81 -35.06
N THR A 38 15.14 -8.52 -34.14
CA THR A 38 14.73 -8.56 -32.74
C THR A 38 15.82 -8.00 -31.85
N THR A 39 15.46 -7.14 -30.90
CA THR A 39 16.37 -6.76 -29.81
C THR A 39 15.76 -7.23 -28.50
N VAL A 40 16.50 -7.99 -27.73
CA VAL A 40 16.12 -8.38 -26.36
C VAL A 40 16.87 -7.50 -25.38
N TYR A 41 16.17 -7.03 -24.36
CA TYR A 41 16.76 -6.16 -23.33
C TYR A 41 16.29 -6.53 -21.94
N ALA A 42 17.09 -6.16 -20.96
CA ALA A 42 16.75 -6.26 -19.55
C ALA A 42 17.31 -5.06 -18.80
N GLY A 43 16.69 -4.70 -17.68
CA GLY A 43 17.14 -3.61 -16.84
C GLY A 43 16.65 -3.76 -15.42
N VAL A 44 17.35 -3.07 -14.53
CA VAL A 44 16.97 -2.95 -13.12
C VAL A 44 17.24 -1.52 -12.66
N GLY A 45 16.48 -1.05 -11.70
CA GLY A 45 16.69 0.29 -11.16
C GLY A 45 15.81 0.63 -9.98
N PRO A 46 16.00 1.82 -9.41
CA PRO A 46 15.17 2.30 -8.31
C PRO A 46 13.75 2.61 -8.77
N ALA A 47 12.82 2.43 -7.84
CA ALA A 47 11.43 2.80 -8.01
C ALA A 47 10.91 3.53 -6.78
N LEU A 48 9.95 4.44 -6.97
CA LEU A 48 9.28 5.20 -5.94
C LEU A 48 7.77 4.95 -6.06
N PHE A 49 7.13 4.63 -4.94
CA PHE A 49 5.72 4.25 -4.86
C PHE A 49 4.96 5.26 -4.01
N GLY A 50 3.94 5.90 -4.57
CA GLY A 50 2.96 6.71 -3.85
C GLY A 50 1.77 5.84 -3.46
N ILE A 51 1.64 5.54 -2.19
CA ILE A 51 0.67 4.59 -1.65
C ILE A 51 -0.29 5.32 -0.74
N LYS A 52 -1.59 5.11 -0.97
CA LYS A 52 -2.65 5.55 -0.08
C LYS A 52 -3.23 4.36 0.65
N SER A 53 -3.14 4.41 1.97
CA SER A 53 -3.70 3.41 2.87
C SER A 53 -4.95 3.98 3.53
N ARG A 54 -6.02 3.21 3.58
CA ARG A 54 -7.24 3.56 4.27
C ARG A 54 -7.71 2.40 5.12
N PHE A 55 -7.92 2.66 6.40
CA PHE A 55 -8.52 1.73 7.34
C PHE A 55 -9.91 2.25 7.68
N ASN A 56 -10.94 1.48 7.31
CA ASN A 56 -12.32 1.89 7.44
C ASN A 56 -12.98 1.22 8.66
N ASN A 57 -13.83 1.98 9.35
CA ASN A 57 -14.73 1.48 10.39
C ASN A 57 -14.03 0.72 11.53
N GLY A 58 -12.97 1.32 12.09
CA GLY A 58 -12.32 0.79 13.29
C GLY A 58 -13.29 0.68 14.46
N VAL A 59 -13.55 -0.55 14.92
CA VAL A 59 -14.39 -0.85 16.08
C VAL A 59 -13.50 -1.47 17.15
N GLY A 60 -13.51 -0.91 18.36
CA GLY A 60 -12.67 -1.37 19.48
C GLY A 60 -13.47 -2.15 20.50
N PHE A 61 -12.91 -3.25 20.98
CA PHE A 61 -13.48 -4.05 22.05
C PHE A 61 -12.53 -4.16 23.23
N ALA A 62 -13.06 -4.15 24.43
CA ALA A 62 -12.31 -4.42 25.65
C ALA A 62 -12.91 -5.61 26.38
N VAL A 63 -12.04 -6.39 27.02
CA VAL A 63 -12.46 -7.49 27.90
C VAL A 63 -12.49 -6.98 29.34
N MET A 64 -13.67 -6.97 29.94
CA MET A 64 -13.89 -6.58 31.31
C MET A 64 -14.45 -7.77 32.11
N GLY A 65 -13.59 -8.46 32.85
CA GLY A 65 -13.94 -9.73 33.48
C GLY A 65 -14.22 -10.82 32.42
N SER A 66 -15.43 -11.36 32.43
CA SER A 66 -15.89 -12.33 31.40
C SER A 66 -16.66 -11.71 30.24
N ASN A 67 -16.85 -10.39 30.22
CA ASN A 67 -17.66 -9.71 29.23
C ASN A 67 -16.78 -8.98 28.20
N VAL A 68 -17.14 -9.06 26.94
CA VAL A 68 -16.60 -8.24 25.86
C VAL A 68 -17.49 -7.01 25.70
N VAL A 69 -16.90 -5.85 25.88
CA VAL A 69 -17.62 -4.56 25.82
C VAL A 69 -17.12 -3.78 24.62
N ASP A 70 -18.03 -3.25 23.83
CA ASP A 70 -17.72 -2.29 22.78
C ASP A 70 -17.30 -0.96 23.42
N VAL A 71 -16.05 -0.60 23.18
CA VAL A 71 -15.46 0.66 23.69
C VAL A 71 -15.24 1.67 22.58
N THR A 72 -15.70 1.37 21.39
CA THR A 72 -15.61 2.27 20.25
C THR A 72 -16.64 3.38 20.40
N GLY A 73 -16.23 4.59 20.06
CA GLY A 73 -17.17 5.69 19.78
C GLY A 73 -17.81 5.55 18.39
N ALA A 74 -17.84 6.64 17.64
CA ALA A 74 -18.13 6.56 16.21
C ALA A 74 -17.03 5.76 15.52
N PRO A 75 -17.35 4.94 14.49
CA PRO A 75 -16.35 4.21 13.72
C PRO A 75 -15.29 5.17 13.18
N VAL A 76 -14.02 4.84 13.40
CA VAL A 76 -12.90 5.69 13.02
C VAL A 76 -12.35 5.23 11.67
N THR A 77 -12.22 6.17 10.73
CA THR A 77 -11.53 5.95 9.45
C THR A 77 -10.20 6.68 9.47
N VAL A 78 -9.13 5.93 9.25
CA VAL A 78 -7.77 6.46 9.16
C VAL A 78 -7.31 6.37 7.71
N SER A 79 -6.77 7.48 7.18
CA SER A 79 -6.21 7.54 5.82
C SER A 79 -4.81 8.14 5.88
N ASN A 80 -3.85 7.46 5.29
CA ASN A 80 -2.46 7.89 5.23
C ASN A 80 -1.91 7.77 3.81
N GLU A 81 -1.05 8.72 3.42
CA GLU A 81 -0.35 8.71 2.13
C GLU A 81 1.16 8.66 2.40
N ASN A 82 1.82 7.69 1.80
CA ASN A 82 3.25 7.47 1.98
C ASN A 82 3.97 7.33 0.64
N TRP A 83 5.15 7.93 0.56
CA TRP A 83 6.08 7.69 -0.53
C TRP A 83 7.16 6.71 -0.07
N VAL A 84 7.28 5.58 -0.78
CA VAL A 84 8.14 4.47 -0.36
C VAL A 84 9.09 4.09 -1.50
N TRP A 85 10.38 4.03 -1.20
CA TRP A 85 11.38 3.56 -2.13
C TRP A 85 11.30 2.04 -2.32
N GLY A 86 11.74 1.60 -3.48
CA GLY A 86 11.84 0.19 -3.84
C GLY A 86 12.72 -0.03 -5.06
N GLY A 87 12.55 -1.16 -5.69
CA GLY A 87 13.24 -1.53 -6.92
C GLY A 87 12.28 -1.99 -7.99
N ALA A 88 12.71 -1.86 -9.25
CA ALA A 88 12.03 -2.40 -10.40
C ALA A 88 13.01 -3.15 -11.31
N ALA A 89 12.51 -4.20 -11.95
CA ALA A 89 13.22 -4.95 -12.96
C ALA A 89 12.32 -5.05 -14.20
N GLN A 90 12.91 -4.93 -15.37
CA GLN A 90 12.21 -5.02 -16.65
C GLN A 90 12.96 -5.97 -17.60
N ILE A 91 12.20 -6.76 -18.30
CA ILE A 91 12.68 -7.51 -19.48
C ILE A 91 11.78 -7.19 -20.65
N GLY A 92 12.32 -7.18 -21.85
CA GLY A 92 11.53 -6.91 -23.03
C GLY A 92 12.22 -7.34 -24.32
N ALA A 93 11.44 -7.25 -25.39
CA ALA A 93 11.92 -7.49 -26.73
C ALA A 93 11.24 -6.55 -27.72
N THR A 94 12.04 -5.96 -28.61
CA THR A 94 11.53 -5.20 -29.74
C THR A 94 11.65 -6.05 -31.00
N TYR A 95 10.66 -5.95 -31.88
CA TYR A 95 10.63 -6.61 -33.20
C TYR A 95 10.39 -5.60 -34.30
N ALA A 96 11.31 -5.51 -35.26
CA ALA A 96 11.18 -4.63 -36.40
C ALA A 96 10.17 -5.22 -37.42
N ILE A 97 9.03 -4.56 -37.53
CA ILE A 97 7.95 -4.97 -38.46
C ILE A 97 8.22 -4.41 -39.89
N ALA A 98 8.72 -3.18 -39.97
CA ALA A 98 9.03 -2.48 -41.20
C ALA A 98 10.23 -1.54 -40.95
N PRO A 99 10.85 -0.93 -42.03
CA PRO A 99 12.09 -0.14 -41.90
C PRO A 99 12.07 0.97 -40.85
N ARG A 100 10.89 1.41 -40.41
CA ARG A 100 10.75 2.48 -39.42
C ARG A 100 9.74 2.15 -38.31
N TRP A 101 9.21 0.92 -38.28
CA TRP A 101 8.21 0.50 -37.33
C TRP A 101 8.70 -0.70 -36.54
N PHE A 102 8.54 -0.63 -35.23
CA PHE A 102 8.85 -1.76 -34.35
C PHE A 102 7.80 -1.92 -33.27
N LEU A 103 7.55 -3.15 -32.92
CA LEU A 103 6.70 -3.58 -31.83
C LEU A 103 7.59 -3.84 -30.63
N ASP A 104 7.21 -3.33 -29.48
CA ASP A 104 7.90 -3.57 -28.21
C ASP A 104 6.99 -4.30 -27.25
N PHE A 105 7.52 -5.37 -26.67
CA PHE A 105 6.91 -6.14 -25.61
C PHE A 105 7.77 -6.01 -24.36
N SER A 106 7.18 -5.62 -23.25
CA SER A 106 7.92 -5.57 -22.00
C SER A 106 7.10 -6.10 -20.83
N TYR A 107 7.82 -6.70 -19.89
CA TYR A 107 7.31 -7.09 -18.57
C TYR A 107 8.13 -6.37 -17.52
N THR A 108 7.44 -5.71 -16.60
CA THR A 108 8.05 -4.99 -15.48
C THR A 108 7.54 -5.56 -14.17
N TYR A 109 8.45 -5.91 -13.29
CA TYR A 109 8.20 -6.26 -11.90
C TYR A 109 8.76 -5.16 -11.01
N ALA A 110 7.95 -4.64 -10.12
CA ALA A 110 8.37 -3.62 -9.19
C ALA A 110 7.91 -3.95 -7.77
N ARG A 111 8.78 -3.70 -6.78
CA ARG A 111 8.50 -4.01 -5.37
C ARG A 111 9.02 -2.90 -4.47
N SER A 112 8.17 -2.43 -3.56
CA SER A 112 8.56 -1.46 -2.55
C SER A 112 9.39 -2.11 -1.44
N SER A 113 10.16 -1.32 -0.70
CA SER A 113 10.62 -1.72 0.62
C SER A 113 9.43 -1.88 1.57
N SER A 114 9.62 -2.61 2.67
CA SER A 114 8.61 -2.65 3.73
C SER A 114 8.52 -1.29 4.40
N PHE A 115 7.32 -0.84 4.66
CA PHE A 115 7.05 0.40 5.38
C PHE A 115 6.09 0.16 6.53
N TYR A 116 6.15 1.02 7.53
CA TYR A 116 5.28 0.95 8.69
C TYR A 116 4.24 2.06 8.59
N ILE A 117 3.00 1.70 8.88
CA ILE A 117 1.92 2.63 9.09
C ILE A 117 1.71 2.68 10.59
N SER A 118 1.94 3.84 11.19
CA SER A 118 1.70 4.08 12.60
C SER A 118 0.77 5.26 12.74
N ASP A 119 -0.33 5.05 13.42
CA ASP A 119 -1.28 6.12 13.70
C ASP A 119 -1.81 6.02 15.12
N VAL A 120 -2.19 7.16 15.67
CA VAL A 120 -2.67 7.32 17.03
C VAL A 120 -3.99 8.06 16.98
N VAL A 121 -5.06 7.38 17.35
CA VAL A 121 -6.41 7.93 17.30
C VAL A 121 -7.00 7.96 18.68
N SER A 122 -7.47 9.13 19.12
CA SER A 122 -8.26 9.26 20.34
C SER A 122 -9.70 8.85 20.06
N PHE A 123 -10.28 8.10 20.96
CA PHE A 123 -11.70 7.75 20.92
C PHE A 123 -12.43 8.17 22.17
N SER A 124 -13.70 8.46 22.05
CA SER A 124 -14.61 8.72 23.16
C SER A 124 -15.97 8.12 22.83
N ASN A 125 -16.49 7.33 23.75
CA ASN A 125 -17.81 6.71 23.61
C ASN A 125 -18.63 7.04 24.84
N GLN A 126 -19.90 7.39 24.63
CA GLN A 126 -20.86 7.60 25.69
C GLN A 126 -22.01 6.60 25.50
N ASN A 127 -22.10 5.66 26.43
CA ASN A 127 -23.17 4.67 26.44
C ASN A 127 -24.00 4.83 27.72
N GLY A 128 -25.10 5.58 27.62
CA GLY A 128 -25.90 5.97 28.76
C GLY A 128 -25.11 6.83 29.76
N PRO A 129 -25.06 6.46 31.05
CA PRO A 129 -24.30 7.18 32.07
C PRO A 129 -22.79 6.87 32.03
N LEU A 130 -22.36 5.90 31.23
CA LEU A 130 -20.95 5.48 31.12
C LEU A 130 -20.27 6.22 29.97
N THR A 131 -19.15 6.86 30.30
CA THR A 131 -18.24 7.44 29.29
C THR A 131 -16.96 6.65 29.29
N SER A 132 -16.58 6.12 28.14
CA SER A 132 -15.28 5.49 27.91
C SER A 132 -14.48 6.31 26.91
N GLY A 133 -13.18 6.46 27.15
CA GLY A 133 -12.30 7.19 26.25
C GLY A 133 -10.87 6.72 26.40
N GLY A 134 -10.09 6.90 25.38
CA GLY A 134 -8.70 6.46 25.38
C GLY A 134 -7.99 6.77 24.08
N ILE A 135 -6.84 6.13 23.89
CA ILE A 135 -5.99 6.26 22.72
C ILE A 135 -5.83 4.88 22.11
N ALA A 136 -6.14 4.76 20.83
CA ALA A 136 -5.91 3.57 20.03
C ALA A 136 -4.63 3.75 19.20
N TYR A 137 -3.76 2.74 19.23
CA TYR A 137 -2.54 2.69 18.45
C TYR A 137 -2.74 1.71 17.29
N LEU A 138 -2.54 2.19 16.08
CA LEU A 138 -2.52 1.37 14.89
C LEU A 138 -1.07 1.21 14.42
N ASN A 139 -0.61 -0.04 14.31
CA ASN A 139 0.69 -0.36 13.73
C ASN A 139 0.51 -1.47 12.69
N ALA A 140 0.83 -1.18 11.46
CA ALA A 140 0.81 -2.15 10.37
C ALA A 140 2.14 -2.09 9.61
N ARG A 141 2.60 -3.25 9.12
CA ARG A 141 3.77 -3.36 8.24
C ARG A 141 3.30 -3.86 6.89
N GLU A 142 3.60 -3.08 5.86
CA GLU A 142 3.12 -3.31 4.51
C GLU A 142 4.25 -3.33 3.49
N GLN A 143 3.98 -3.94 2.34
CA GLN A 143 4.85 -3.97 1.18
C GLN A 143 4.00 -4.09 -0.08
N VAL A 144 4.30 -3.29 -1.09
CA VAL A 144 3.57 -3.29 -2.37
C VAL A 144 4.40 -3.95 -3.45
N THR A 145 3.75 -4.80 -4.23
CA THR A 145 4.31 -5.41 -5.44
C THR A 145 3.40 -5.07 -6.61
N ASN A 146 3.99 -4.60 -7.70
CA ASN A 146 3.31 -4.31 -8.95
C ASN A 146 3.94 -5.09 -10.10
N GLN A 147 3.10 -5.63 -10.97
CA GLN A 147 3.51 -6.33 -12.18
C GLN A 147 2.75 -5.74 -13.36
N SER A 148 3.45 -5.45 -14.44
CA SER A 148 2.84 -4.91 -15.64
C SER A 148 3.41 -5.54 -16.90
N VAL A 149 2.53 -5.73 -17.88
CA VAL A 149 2.88 -6.10 -19.25
C VAL A 149 2.50 -4.94 -20.14
N ALA A 150 3.42 -4.52 -21.01
CA ALA A 150 3.15 -3.48 -21.99
C ALA A 150 3.46 -4.00 -23.39
N VAL A 151 2.62 -3.57 -24.33
CA VAL A 151 2.82 -3.78 -25.77
C VAL A 151 2.69 -2.43 -26.44
N THR A 152 3.75 -1.98 -27.11
CA THR A 152 3.75 -0.67 -27.75
C THR A 152 4.20 -0.76 -29.20
N LEU A 153 3.54 0.01 -30.05
CA LEU A 153 3.93 0.19 -31.45
C LEU A 153 4.66 1.53 -31.56
N ASN A 154 5.90 1.47 -32.05
CA ASN A 154 6.77 2.64 -32.13
C ASN A 154 7.17 2.91 -33.59
N ARG A 155 7.37 4.17 -33.91
CA ARG A 155 7.87 4.63 -35.20
C ARG A 155 9.14 5.47 -35.01
N GLN A 156 10.17 5.13 -35.76
CA GLN A 156 11.40 5.91 -35.83
C GLN A 156 11.26 6.97 -36.93
N PHE A 157 11.61 8.20 -36.62
CA PHE A 157 11.58 9.34 -37.56
C PHE A 157 12.94 9.58 -38.16
#